data_dcb2976a56e80f7e3bc2e0fe5558fef5
#
_entry.id   dcb2976a56e80f7e3bc2e0fe5558fef5
#
_cell.length_a   1.000
_cell.length_b   1.000
_cell.length_c   1.000
_cell.angle_alpha   90.00
_cell.angle_beta   90.00
_cell.angle_gamma   90.00
#
_symmetry.space_group_name_H-M   'P 1'
#
loop_
_entity.id
_entity.type
_entity.pdbx_description
1 polymer ?
#
loop_
_entity_poly.entity_id
_entity_poly.type
_entity_poly.pdbx_seq_one_letter_code
_entity_poly.pdbx_strand_id
1 'polypeptide(L)'
;RIGIHGNPFHMYKFRSMYNNNNQVTFDENKLNVIKRPDDPRVTKVGRLLRRTSLDELPQFLNVILGQMSLVGPRPEMPARLSQYEWWQYKRFEVPQGMTGWWQVNGRANRPMHLNTQDDLYYIENYSLWLDLRILLRTVHVVRTGAGAF
;
A
#
# COMPACT_ATOMS: atom_id res chain seq x y z
N ARG A 1 7.52 -4.30 -6.23
CA ARG A 1 7.35 -3.00 -5.58
C ARG A 1 8.69 -2.36 -5.28
N ILE A 2 8.69 -1.07 -4.95
CA ILE A 2 9.88 -0.34 -4.53
C ILE A 2 9.91 -0.29 -3.00
N GLY A 3 11.03 -0.71 -2.44
CA GLY A 3 11.32 -0.76 -1.01
C GLY A 3 12.34 0.29 -0.57
N ILE A 4 12.99 0.02 0.55
CA ILE A 4 14.01 0.90 1.14
C ILE A 4 15.12 1.20 0.12
N HIS A 5 15.61 2.45 0.13
CA HIS A 5 16.65 2.97 -0.76
C HIS A 5 16.34 2.81 -2.26
N GLY A 6 15.04 2.68 -2.62
CA GLY A 6 14.64 2.50 -4.01
C GLY A 6 14.83 1.09 -4.57
N ASN A 7 15.19 0.12 -3.75
CA ASN A 7 15.43 -1.26 -4.18
C ASN A 7 14.12 -1.96 -4.52
N PRO A 8 14.01 -2.61 -5.70
CA PRO A 8 12.81 -3.35 -6.06
C PRO A 8 12.73 -4.69 -5.30
N PHE A 9 11.52 -5.11 -4.93
CA PHE A 9 11.25 -6.42 -4.35
C PHE A 9 9.89 -6.98 -4.79
N HIS A 10 9.71 -8.30 -4.66
CA HIS A 10 8.45 -8.97 -4.95
C HIS A 10 7.55 -8.95 -3.71
N MET A 11 6.46 -8.19 -3.78
CA MET A 11 5.46 -8.13 -2.71
C MET A 11 4.45 -9.26 -2.85
N TYR A 12 4.37 -10.13 -1.86
CA TYR A 12 3.43 -11.25 -1.84
C TYR A 12 2.01 -10.80 -1.52
N LYS A 13 1.04 -11.40 -2.22
CA LYS A 13 -0.38 -11.08 -2.04
C LYS A 13 -1.25 -12.22 -2.58
N PHE A 14 -2.36 -12.52 -1.92
CA PHE A 14 -3.33 -13.43 -2.51
C PHE A 14 -3.99 -12.81 -3.76
N ARG A 15 -4.23 -13.64 -4.77
CA ARG A 15 -4.91 -13.20 -5.98
C ARG A 15 -6.37 -12.90 -5.68
N SER A 16 -6.76 -11.65 -5.85
CA SER A 16 -8.14 -11.18 -5.65
C SER A 16 -8.83 -10.74 -6.95
N MET A 17 -8.14 -10.82 -8.08
CA MET A 17 -8.65 -10.39 -9.39
C MET A 17 -8.48 -11.50 -10.43
N TYR A 18 -9.35 -11.50 -11.46
CA TYR A 18 -9.18 -12.32 -12.65
C TYR A 18 -7.89 -11.93 -13.39
N ASN A 19 -7.22 -12.95 -13.95
CA ASN A 19 -6.03 -12.73 -14.77
C ASN A 19 -6.48 -12.52 -16.22
N ASN A 20 -6.80 -11.29 -16.59
CA ASN A 20 -7.09 -10.92 -17.97
C ASN A 20 -5.77 -10.56 -18.67
N ASN A 21 -5.09 -11.57 -19.20
CA ASN A 21 -3.81 -11.42 -19.92
C ASN A 21 -3.91 -10.50 -21.17
N ASN A 22 -5.10 -10.15 -21.62
CA ASN A 22 -5.30 -9.44 -22.89
C ASN A 22 -5.50 -7.91 -22.73
N GLN A 23 -5.40 -7.33 -21.55
CA GLN A 23 -5.69 -5.90 -21.35
C GLN A 23 -4.75 -5.16 -20.40
N VAL A 24 -3.59 -5.69 -20.09
CA VAL A 24 -2.60 -4.90 -19.32
C VAL A 24 -1.58 -4.29 -20.29
N THR A 25 -2.05 -3.45 -21.17
CA THR A 25 -1.22 -2.32 -21.60
C THR A 25 -1.07 -1.42 -20.38
N PHE A 26 0.15 -1.21 -19.92
CA PHE A 26 0.48 -0.16 -18.96
C PHE A 26 0.16 1.18 -19.65
N ASP A 27 -1.09 1.59 -19.56
CA ASP A 27 -1.52 2.90 -20.00
C ASP A 27 -1.12 3.87 -18.87
N GLU A 28 -0.19 4.76 -19.15
CA GLU A 28 0.26 5.79 -18.20
C GLU A 28 -0.93 6.61 -17.69
N ASN A 29 -1.98 6.79 -18.49
CA ASN A 29 -3.22 7.43 -18.10
C ASN A 29 -4.05 6.59 -17.10
N LYS A 30 -3.81 5.27 -16.97
CA LYS A 30 -4.47 4.39 -15.99
C LYS A 30 -3.76 4.32 -14.64
N LEU A 31 -2.60 4.95 -14.47
CA LEU A 31 -1.93 5.06 -13.17
C LEU A 31 -2.79 5.79 -12.13
N ASN A 32 -3.73 6.61 -12.57
CA ASN A 32 -4.67 7.37 -11.73
C ASN A 32 -6.03 6.69 -11.54
N VAL A 33 -6.17 5.39 -11.82
CA VAL A 33 -7.44 4.69 -11.62
C VAL A 33 -7.79 4.70 -10.14
N ILE A 34 -8.76 5.52 -9.81
CA ILE A 34 -9.44 5.49 -8.50
C ILE A 34 -10.00 4.07 -8.35
N LYS A 35 -9.59 3.37 -7.31
CA LYS A 35 -10.14 2.06 -7.01
C LYS A 35 -11.64 2.20 -6.83
N ARG A 36 -12.42 1.46 -7.62
CA ARG A 36 -13.88 1.48 -7.53
C ARG A 36 -14.36 0.28 -6.71
N PRO A 37 -15.38 0.45 -5.87
CA PRO A 37 -16.00 -0.66 -5.14
C PRO A 37 -16.47 -1.79 -6.08
N ASP A 38 -16.90 -1.41 -7.30
CA ASP A 38 -17.50 -2.30 -8.31
C ASP A 38 -16.54 -2.66 -9.45
N ASP A 39 -15.24 -2.75 -9.18
CA ASP A 39 -14.28 -3.15 -10.21
C ASP A 39 -14.60 -4.58 -10.71
N PRO A 40 -15.01 -4.75 -12.00
CA PRO A 40 -15.45 -6.04 -12.55
C PRO A 40 -14.34 -7.09 -12.57
N ARG A 41 -13.08 -6.67 -12.42
CA ARG A 41 -11.93 -7.58 -12.38
C ARG A 41 -11.83 -8.31 -11.04
N VAL A 42 -12.49 -7.82 -9.99
CA VAL A 42 -12.43 -8.41 -8.65
C VAL A 42 -13.34 -9.64 -8.57
N THR A 43 -12.76 -10.79 -8.19
CA THR A 43 -13.52 -12.02 -7.98
C THR A 43 -14.45 -11.90 -6.75
N LYS A 44 -15.48 -12.75 -6.65
CA LYS A 44 -16.36 -12.79 -5.45
C LYS A 44 -15.55 -13.06 -4.17
N VAL A 45 -14.65 -14.02 -4.20
CA VAL A 45 -13.74 -14.33 -3.07
C VAL A 45 -12.76 -13.18 -2.85
N GLY A 46 -12.23 -12.59 -3.94
CA GLY A 46 -11.34 -11.44 -3.88
C GLY A 46 -11.96 -10.22 -3.20
N ARG A 47 -13.26 -10.00 -3.37
CA ARG A 47 -14.00 -8.92 -2.68
C ARG A 47 -13.99 -9.14 -1.16
N LEU A 48 -14.24 -10.35 -0.71
CA LEU A 48 -14.15 -10.69 0.71
C LEU A 48 -12.73 -10.50 1.25
N LEU A 49 -11.72 -11.03 0.56
CA LEU A 49 -10.32 -10.91 0.95
C LEU A 49 -9.89 -9.44 1.06
N ARG A 50 -10.26 -8.60 0.10
CA ARG A 50 -9.95 -7.15 0.11
C ARG A 50 -10.66 -6.43 1.26
N ARG A 51 -11.96 -6.70 1.46
CA ARG A 51 -12.74 -6.09 2.54
C ARG A 51 -12.14 -6.37 3.91
N THR A 52 -11.62 -7.57 4.11
CA THR A 52 -10.99 -8.01 5.36
C THR A 52 -9.48 -7.78 5.40
N SER A 53 -8.89 -7.26 4.30
CA SER A 53 -7.43 -7.12 4.10
C SER A 53 -6.64 -8.43 4.21
N LEU A 54 -7.31 -9.59 4.17
CA LEU A 54 -6.67 -10.92 4.22
C LEU A 54 -5.82 -11.19 2.97
N ASP A 55 -6.11 -10.51 1.86
CA ASP A 55 -5.29 -10.60 0.65
C ASP A 55 -3.85 -10.09 0.85
N GLU A 56 -3.60 -9.30 1.87
CA GLU A 56 -2.28 -8.75 2.21
C GLU A 56 -1.51 -9.60 3.23
N LEU A 57 -2.11 -10.65 3.83
CA LEU A 57 -1.42 -11.52 4.80
C LEU A 57 -0.09 -12.11 4.29
N PRO A 58 0.05 -12.53 3.01
CA PRO A 58 1.34 -13.05 2.54
C PRO A 58 2.49 -12.05 2.63
N GLN A 59 2.24 -10.75 2.80
CA GLN A 59 3.29 -9.74 3.01
C GLN A 59 4.04 -9.96 4.33
N PHE A 60 3.50 -10.72 5.30
CA PHE A 60 4.27 -11.12 6.48
C PHE A 60 5.54 -11.89 6.11
N LEU A 61 5.55 -12.63 4.99
CA LEU A 61 6.77 -13.26 4.47
C LEU A 61 7.79 -12.20 4.05
N ASN A 62 7.35 -11.09 3.44
CA ASN A 62 8.26 -10.00 3.10
C ASN A 62 8.85 -9.34 4.37
N VAL A 63 8.09 -9.28 5.47
CA VAL A 63 8.59 -8.76 6.76
C VAL A 63 9.63 -9.72 7.34
N ILE A 64 9.36 -11.02 7.37
CA ILE A 64 10.30 -12.05 7.87
C ILE A 64 11.60 -12.05 7.04
N LEU A 65 11.49 -11.84 5.74
CA LEU A 65 12.63 -11.76 4.83
C LEU A 65 13.38 -10.41 4.90
N GLY A 66 12.95 -9.47 5.75
CA GLY A 66 13.59 -8.14 5.91
C GLY A 66 13.35 -7.19 4.73
N GLN A 67 12.43 -7.51 3.81
CA GLN A 67 12.10 -6.69 2.65
C GLN A 67 11.07 -5.60 2.97
N MET A 68 10.33 -5.76 4.07
CA MET A 68 9.32 -4.85 4.58
C MET A 68 9.36 -4.76 6.10
N SER A 69 8.73 -3.72 6.65
CA SER A 69 8.38 -3.60 8.07
C SER A 69 6.88 -3.86 8.29
N LEU A 70 6.46 -4.07 9.52
CA LEU A 70 5.03 -4.05 9.88
C LEU A 70 4.44 -2.66 9.68
N VAL A 71 5.15 -1.62 10.15
CA VAL A 71 4.73 -0.22 10.05
C VAL A 71 5.73 0.56 9.20
N GLY A 72 5.23 1.41 8.33
CA GLY A 72 6.04 2.26 7.45
C GLY A 72 5.25 2.79 6.25
N PRO A 73 5.88 3.62 5.39
CA PRO A 73 5.30 4.04 4.13
C PRO A 73 4.92 2.85 3.25
N ARG A 74 3.79 2.93 2.55
CA ARG A 74 3.36 1.82 1.68
C ARG A 74 4.29 1.66 0.48
N PRO A 75 4.69 0.43 0.08
CA PRO A 75 5.52 0.19 -1.10
C PRO A 75 4.89 0.71 -2.39
N GLU A 76 5.64 1.47 -3.19
CA GLU A 76 5.16 2.07 -4.43
C GLU A 76 5.37 1.17 -5.65
N MET A 77 4.63 1.45 -6.70
CA MET A 77 4.81 0.81 -8.01
C MET A 77 6.00 1.45 -8.76
N PRO A 78 6.90 0.66 -9.38
CA PRO A 78 8.02 1.20 -10.14
C PRO A 78 7.59 2.24 -11.19
N ALA A 79 6.49 1.97 -11.91
CA ALA A 79 5.97 2.85 -12.95
C ALA A 79 5.51 4.23 -12.45
N ARG A 80 5.34 4.42 -11.15
CA ARG A 80 4.96 5.74 -10.58
C ARG A 80 6.14 6.60 -10.20
N LEU A 81 7.35 6.05 -10.13
CA LEU A 81 8.52 6.84 -9.72
C LEU A 81 8.82 7.99 -10.67
N SER A 82 8.51 7.84 -11.96
CA SER A 82 8.66 8.92 -12.95
C SER A 82 7.77 10.14 -12.69
N GLN A 83 6.73 9.99 -11.85
CA GLN A 83 5.80 11.06 -11.48
C GLN A 83 6.18 11.73 -10.14
N TYR A 84 7.23 11.22 -9.47
CA TYR A 84 7.65 11.72 -8.16
C TYR A 84 8.56 12.92 -8.29
N GLU A 85 8.30 13.92 -7.48
CA GLU A 85 9.23 15.02 -7.23
C GLU A 85 10.34 14.57 -6.27
N TRP A 86 11.49 15.26 -6.30
CA TRP A 86 12.69 14.89 -5.53
C TRP A 86 12.41 14.72 -4.03
N TRP A 87 11.58 15.56 -3.43
CA TRP A 87 11.26 15.51 -1.99
C TRP A 87 10.44 14.29 -1.61
N GLN A 88 9.69 13.71 -2.54
CA GLN A 88 8.86 12.53 -2.30
C GLN A 88 9.71 11.25 -2.15
N TYR A 89 10.95 11.25 -2.65
CA TYR A 89 11.86 10.11 -2.53
C TYR A 89 12.32 9.84 -1.09
N LYS A 90 12.21 10.82 -0.18
CA LYS A 90 12.48 10.63 1.26
C LYS A 90 11.69 9.48 1.88
N ARG A 91 10.53 9.16 1.34
CA ARG A 91 9.74 8.01 1.81
C ARG A 91 10.44 6.66 1.68
N PHE A 92 11.49 6.57 0.87
CA PHE A 92 12.30 5.36 0.68
C PHE A 92 13.54 5.32 1.58
N GLU A 93 13.73 6.29 2.45
CA GLU A 93 14.84 6.29 3.43
C GLU A 93 14.57 5.34 4.61
N VAL A 94 13.33 4.91 4.78
CA VAL A 94 12.90 3.94 5.82
C VAL A 94 12.30 2.70 5.18
N PRO A 95 12.26 1.55 5.91
CA PRO A 95 11.60 0.35 5.42
C PRO A 95 10.13 0.58 5.11
N GLN A 96 9.66 0.05 3.98
CA GLN A 96 8.25 0.14 3.61
C GLN A 96 7.40 -0.80 4.46
N GLY A 97 6.20 -0.33 4.87
CA GLY A 97 5.33 -1.03 5.79
C GLY A 97 4.16 -1.78 5.16
N MET A 98 3.68 -2.82 5.84
CA MET A 98 2.38 -3.44 5.55
C MET A 98 1.25 -2.46 5.87
N THR A 99 1.37 -1.74 6.98
CA THR A 99 0.50 -0.61 7.36
C THR A 99 1.33 0.64 7.59
N GLY A 100 0.69 1.81 7.65
CA GLY A 100 1.37 3.08 7.87
C GLY A 100 0.40 4.23 8.09
N TRP A 101 0.95 5.41 8.35
CA TRP A 101 0.17 6.60 8.70
C TRP A 101 -0.86 6.96 7.62
N TRP A 102 -0.47 6.93 6.34
CA TRP A 102 -1.40 7.15 5.23
C TRP A 102 -2.53 6.11 5.20
N GLN A 103 -2.24 4.81 5.42
CA GLN A 103 -3.26 3.76 5.38
C GLN A 103 -4.32 3.93 6.46
N VAL A 104 -3.96 4.38 7.67
CA VAL A 104 -4.92 4.54 8.77
C VAL A 104 -5.67 5.88 8.75
N ASN A 105 -5.23 6.85 7.93
CA ASN A 105 -5.84 8.18 7.84
C ASN A 105 -6.63 8.43 6.56
N GLY A 106 -6.68 7.51 5.59
CA GLY A 106 -7.45 7.79 4.38
C GLY A 106 -7.47 6.69 3.32
N ARG A 107 -6.49 5.80 3.28
CA ARG A 107 -6.42 4.68 2.32
C ARG A 107 -6.85 5.08 0.89
N ALA A 108 -7.87 4.36 0.34
CA ALA A 108 -8.33 4.53 -1.03
C ALA A 108 -8.99 5.89 -1.34
N ASN A 109 -9.49 6.59 -0.32
CA ASN A 109 -10.12 7.91 -0.50
C ASN A 109 -9.09 9.03 -0.74
N ARG A 110 -7.80 8.75 -0.50
CA ARG A 110 -6.69 9.69 -0.67
C ARG A 110 -5.59 9.00 -1.49
N PRO A 111 -5.42 9.34 -2.79
CA PRO A 111 -4.36 8.75 -3.61
C PRO A 111 -2.98 8.94 -2.96
N MET A 112 -2.25 7.85 -2.78
CA MET A 112 -0.99 7.83 -2.03
C MET A 112 0.07 8.78 -2.62
N HIS A 113 0.23 8.78 -3.94
CA HIS A 113 1.21 9.63 -4.63
C HIS A 113 0.94 11.15 -4.49
N LEU A 114 -0.33 11.53 -4.23
CA LEU A 114 -0.71 12.92 -3.95
C LEU A 114 -0.66 13.26 -2.44
N ASN A 115 -0.47 12.27 -1.59
CA ASN A 115 -0.48 12.43 -0.14
C ASN A 115 0.81 11.88 0.50
N THR A 116 1.93 11.99 -0.18
CA THR A 116 3.26 11.59 0.31
C THR A 116 3.64 12.32 1.61
N GLN A 117 3.04 13.46 1.88
CA GLN A 117 3.20 14.20 3.13
C GLN A 117 2.83 13.36 4.38
N ASP A 118 1.87 12.45 4.25
CA ASP A 118 1.53 11.52 5.34
C ASP A 118 2.70 10.58 5.66
N ASP A 119 3.45 10.16 4.63
CA ASP A 119 4.63 9.31 4.80
C ASP A 119 5.79 10.11 5.39
N LEU A 120 5.98 11.37 4.98
CA LEU A 120 7.01 12.24 5.57
C LEU A 120 6.70 12.55 7.02
N TYR A 121 5.44 12.81 7.36
CA TYR A 121 5.03 12.98 8.75
C TYR A 121 5.44 11.78 9.61
N TYR A 122 5.21 10.54 9.10
CA TYR A 122 5.63 9.33 9.79
C TYR A 122 7.14 9.28 10.00
N ILE A 123 7.94 9.61 8.98
CA ILE A 123 9.40 9.57 9.03
C ILE A 123 9.94 10.58 10.04
N GLU A 124 9.41 11.80 10.02
CA GLU A 124 9.84 12.90 10.90
C GLU A 124 9.44 12.68 12.37
N ASN A 125 8.34 11.95 12.61
CA ASN A 125 7.82 11.68 13.96
C ASN A 125 8.01 10.22 14.39
N TYR A 126 8.90 9.48 13.71
CA TYR A 126 9.12 8.07 13.97
C TYR A 126 9.38 7.77 15.44
N SER A 127 8.59 6.87 16.00
CA SER A 127 8.75 6.35 17.35
C SER A 127 7.99 5.04 17.52
N LEU A 128 8.41 4.19 18.43
CA LEU A 128 7.70 2.96 18.79
C LEU A 128 6.26 3.25 19.24
N TRP A 129 6.03 4.39 19.86
CA TRP A 129 4.68 4.82 20.27
C TRP A 129 3.79 5.15 19.06
N LEU A 130 4.35 5.81 18.05
CA LEU A 130 3.62 6.07 16.80
C LEU A 130 3.29 4.77 16.08
N ASP A 131 4.22 3.82 16.02
CA ASP A 131 3.99 2.50 15.44
C ASP A 131 2.87 1.75 16.14
N LEU A 132 2.89 1.71 17.48
CA LEU A 132 1.82 1.08 18.28
C LEU A 132 0.45 1.74 17.99
N ARG A 133 0.41 3.05 17.91
CA ARG A 133 -0.80 3.81 17.56
C ARG A 133 -1.32 3.45 16.16
N ILE A 134 -0.43 3.31 15.18
CA ILE A 134 -0.78 2.91 13.83
C ILE A 134 -1.32 1.49 13.82
N LEU A 135 -0.68 0.55 14.52
CA LEU A 135 -1.14 -0.85 14.61
C LEU A 135 -2.54 -0.95 15.24
N LEU A 136 -2.80 -0.23 16.32
CA LEU A 136 -4.13 -0.19 16.95
C LEU A 136 -5.20 0.37 16.00
N ARG A 137 -4.88 1.46 15.30
CA ARG A 137 -5.78 2.03 14.28
C ARG A 137 -6.00 1.07 13.10
N THR A 138 -4.96 0.32 12.70
CA THR A 138 -5.07 -0.66 11.62
C THR A 138 -6.11 -1.73 11.95
N VAL A 139 -6.15 -2.24 13.19
CA VAL A 139 -7.18 -3.19 13.64
C VAL A 139 -8.58 -2.61 13.46
N HIS A 140 -8.78 -1.34 13.83
CA HIS A 140 -10.07 -0.66 13.66
C HIS A 140 -10.43 -0.52 12.17
N VAL A 141 -9.50 -0.07 11.33
CA VAL A 141 -9.70 0.11 9.87
C VAL A 141 -10.01 -1.22 9.18
N VAL A 142 -9.33 -2.31 9.57
CA VAL A 142 -9.58 -3.65 9.03
C VAL A 142 -10.97 -4.15 9.43
N ARG A 143 -11.38 -3.96 10.69
CA ARG A 143 -12.72 -4.38 11.18
C ARG A 143 -13.85 -3.63 10.51
N THR A 144 -13.69 -2.34 10.26
CA THR A 144 -14.72 -1.50 9.63
C THR A 144 -14.73 -1.64 8.10
N GLY A 145 -13.67 -2.17 7.50
CA GLY A 145 -13.48 -2.24 6.06
C GLY A 145 -13.34 -0.84 5.42
N ALA A 146 -13.03 0.20 6.18
CA ALA A 146 -12.92 1.56 5.69
C ALA A 146 -11.82 1.68 4.61
N GLY A 147 -12.20 2.16 3.41
CA GLY A 147 -11.28 2.32 2.27
C GLY A 147 -10.72 1.01 1.70
N ALA A 148 -11.37 -0.11 1.92
CA ALA A 148 -10.99 -1.43 1.40
C ALA A 148 -11.66 -1.71 0.04
N PHE A 149 -11.14 -1.13 -1.05
CA PHE A 149 -11.65 -1.34 -2.41
C PHE A 149 -10.57 -1.90 -3.33
#